data_c4a4a76cef1e4a8725e88a92f0beeca2
#
_entry.id   c4a4a76cef1e4a8725e88a92f0beeca2
#
_cell.length_a   1.000
_cell.length_b   1.000
_cell.length_c   1.000
_cell.angle_alpha   90.00
_cell.angle_beta   90.00
_cell.angle_gamma   90.00
#
_symmetry.space_group_name_H-M   'P 1'
#
loop_
_entity.id
_entity.type
_entity.pdbx_description
1 polymer ?
#
loop_
_entity_poly.entity_id
_entity_poly.type
_entity_poly.pdbx_seq_one_letter_code
_entity_poly.pdbx_strand_id
1 'polypeptide(L)'
;EIVQTVSLISGSFGGINLEDISAPRCFEIERKLKECCDIPVFHDDQHGTAIVVSAAMISAMKFVRKNLSDIKCVINGAGSAGIAIAKQLMSIGVENIIMCDKFGIICEGMDELNSAQAEIAKVTNQEHIKGTLADAMRGADAFVGVSAPNIVSEDMIKSMNADAVVFPMANPTPEIMPDKAKAAGARIVGTGRSDYPNQINNVLAFPGIFRGALDAR
;
A
#
# COMPACT_ATOMS: atom_id res chain seq x y z
N GLU A 1 2.65 17.76 21.12
CA GLU A 1 3.87 18.48 20.72
C GLU A 1 3.96 18.66 19.19
N ILE A 2 4.01 17.58 18.36
CA ILE A 2 4.14 17.68 16.88
C ILE A 2 3.10 18.64 16.30
N VAL A 3 1.81 18.41 16.54
CA VAL A 3 0.72 19.25 16.00
C VAL A 3 0.91 20.71 16.41
N GLN A 4 1.20 20.98 17.67
CA GLN A 4 1.40 22.34 18.16
C GLN A 4 2.61 23.03 17.50
N THR A 5 3.74 22.33 17.40
CA THR A 5 4.96 22.88 16.79
C THR A 5 4.73 23.19 15.31
N VAL A 6 4.19 22.23 14.57
CA VAL A 6 3.93 22.39 13.14
C VAL A 6 2.92 23.49 12.88
N SER A 7 1.83 23.57 13.65
CA SER A 7 0.85 24.64 13.54
C SER A 7 1.44 26.04 13.74
N LEU A 8 2.36 26.21 14.73
CA LEU A 8 3.02 27.49 14.98
C LEU A 8 3.91 27.95 13.84
N ILE A 9 4.57 27.04 13.14
CA ILE A 9 5.49 27.39 12.04
C ILE A 9 4.83 27.34 10.65
N SER A 10 3.62 26.80 10.54
CA SER A 10 2.93 26.55 9.26
C SER A 10 2.81 27.78 8.39
N GLY A 11 2.60 28.96 8.98
CA GLY A 11 2.47 30.23 8.25
C GLY A 11 3.71 30.64 7.44
N SER A 12 4.85 29.99 7.65
CA SER A 12 6.09 30.24 6.90
C SER A 12 6.29 29.30 5.70
N PHE A 13 5.35 28.37 5.46
CA PHE A 13 5.48 27.33 4.44
C PHE A 13 4.27 27.30 3.51
N GLY A 14 4.46 26.77 2.30
CA GLY A 14 3.37 26.56 1.32
C GLY A 14 2.64 25.22 1.48
N GLY A 15 3.22 24.27 2.22
CA GLY A 15 2.64 22.96 2.49
C GLY A 15 3.49 22.18 3.47
N ILE A 16 2.96 21.10 4.02
CA ILE A 16 3.62 20.25 5.02
C ILE A 16 3.62 18.81 4.52
N ASN A 17 4.79 18.18 4.46
CA ASN A 17 4.93 16.75 4.30
C ASN A 17 5.21 16.10 5.67
N LEU A 18 4.37 15.12 6.02
CA LEU A 18 4.58 14.27 7.18
C LEU A 18 5.25 12.97 6.72
N GLU A 19 6.32 12.60 7.39
CA GLU A 19 7.13 11.45 7.04
C GLU A 19 7.67 10.77 8.31
N ASP A 20 7.91 9.47 8.26
CA ASP A 20 8.49 8.68 9.36
C ASP A 20 7.69 8.71 10.69
N ILE A 21 6.39 8.93 10.62
CA ILE A 21 5.51 8.90 11.79
C ILE A 21 4.75 7.58 11.82
N SER A 22 5.06 6.74 12.80
CA SER A 22 4.46 5.41 12.93
C SER A 22 2.93 5.44 13.20
N ALA A 23 2.22 4.45 12.66
CA ALA A 23 0.82 4.20 13.02
C ALA A 23 0.72 3.72 14.51
N PRO A 24 -0.40 4.03 15.21
CA PRO A 24 -1.58 4.77 14.72
C PRO A 24 -1.46 6.30 14.84
N ARG A 25 -0.39 6.82 15.46
CA ARG A 25 -0.22 8.27 15.73
C ARG A 25 -0.27 9.13 14.47
N CYS A 26 0.27 8.63 13.36
CA CYS A 26 0.30 9.38 12.11
C CYS A 26 -1.09 9.82 11.64
N PHE A 27 -2.11 8.98 11.79
CA PHE A 27 -3.49 9.29 11.41
C PHE A 27 -4.07 10.46 12.21
N GLU A 28 -3.85 10.46 13.52
CA GLU A 28 -4.32 11.52 14.40
C GLU A 28 -3.59 12.85 14.15
N ILE A 29 -2.28 12.79 13.95
CA ILE A 29 -1.45 13.97 13.69
C ILE A 29 -1.86 14.62 12.37
N GLU A 30 -1.98 13.84 11.29
CA GLU A 30 -2.41 14.34 10.00
C GLU A 30 -3.80 14.99 10.06
N ARG A 31 -4.78 14.31 10.68
CA ARG A 31 -6.12 14.85 10.84
C ARG A 31 -6.14 16.18 11.57
N LYS A 32 -5.45 16.27 12.73
CA LYS A 32 -5.39 17.50 13.53
C LYS A 32 -4.68 18.64 12.79
N LEU A 33 -3.63 18.36 12.03
CA LEU A 33 -2.94 19.38 11.25
C LEU A 33 -3.81 19.89 10.09
N LYS A 34 -4.55 19.02 9.42
CA LYS A 34 -5.55 19.43 8.40
C LYS A 34 -6.66 20.31 8.96
N GLU A 35 -7.01 20.14 10.24
CA GLU A 35 -8.01 20.96 10.92
C GLU A 35 -7.50 22.34 11.35
N CYS A 36 -6.20 22.48 11.65
CA CYS A 36 -5.64 23.70 12.24
C CYS A 36 -4.67 24.47 11.34
N CYS A 37 -4.31 23.95 10.16
CA CYS A 37 -3.42 24.62 9.22
C CYS A 37 -4.17 24.99 7.92
N ASP A 38 -3.95 26.22 7.45
CA ASP A 38 -4.55 26.71 6.18
C ASP A 38 -3.74 26.34 4.94
N ILE A 39 -2.71 25.50 5.10
CA ILE A 39 -1.84 25.04 4.03
C ILE A 39 -2.03 23.53 3.81
N PRO A 40 -1.73 22.98 2.61
CA PRO A 40 -1.80 21.55 2.35
C PRO A 40 -0.97 20.74 3.33
N VAL A 41 -1.58 19.72 3.93
CA VAL A 41 -0.92 18.74 4.80
C VAL A 41 -1.04 17.37 4.14
N PHE A 42 0.09 16.75 3.88
CA PHE A 42 0.20 15.49 3.19
C PHE A 42 1.05 14.52 4.02
N HIS A 43 0.72 13.25 4.03
CA HIS A 43 1.52 12.21 4.68
C HIS A 43 2.00 11.24 3.60
N ASP A 44 3.28 11.30 3.28
CA ASP A 44 3.85 10.63 2.13
C ASP A 44 3.84 9.10 2.27
N ASP A 45 4.19 8.56 3.44
CA ASP A 45 4.19 7.12 3.70
C ASP A 45 2.80 6.47 3.55
N GLN A 46 1.74 7.25 3.74
CA GLN A 46 0.36 6.77 3.52
C GLN A 46 -0.07 7.01 2.08
N HIS A 47 -0.20 8.28 1.71
CA HIS A 47 -0.87 8.69 0.49
C HIS A 47 0.04 8.62 -0.73
N GLY A 48 1.33 8.98 -0.60
CA GLY A 48 2.30 8.88 -1.68
C GLY A 48 2.50 7.44 -2.14
N THR A 49 2.68 6.54 -1.19
CA THR A 49 2.78 5.11 -1.46
C THR A 49 1.50 4.55 -2.09
N ALA A 50 0.33 4.92 -1.58
CA ALA A 50 -0.95 4.48 -2.14
C ALA A 50 -1.15 4.96 -3.58
N ILE A 51 -0.79 6.21 -3.88
CA ILE A 51 -0.91 6.79 -5.23
C ILE A 51 0.02 6.09 -6.22
N VAL A 52 1.30 5.89 -5.86
CA VAL A 52 2.26 5.27 -6.77
C VAL A 52 1.95 3.79 -7.02
N VAL A 53 1.48 3.06 -5.99
CA VAL A 53 1.00 1.67 -6.14
C VAL A 53 -0.21 1.60 -7.05
N SER A 54 -1.16 2.51 -6.90
CA SER A 54 -2.36 2.55 -7.75
C SER A 54 -2.02 2.84 -9.21
N ALA A 55 -1.10 3.78 -9.47
CA ALA A 55 -0.61 4.07 -10.81
C ALA A 55 0.09 2.86 -11.45
N ALA A 56 0.92 2.16 -10.66
CA ALA A 56 1.59 0.94 -11.08
C ALA A 56 0.57 -0.19 -11.35
N MET A 57 -0.45 -0.35 -10.49
CA MET A 57 -1.49 -1.36 -10.64
C MET A 57 -2.32 -1.13 -11.92
N ILE A 58 -2.78 0.10 -12.16
CA ILE A 58 -3.50 0.45 -13.40
C ILE A 58 -2.65 0.12 -14.64
N SER A 59 -1.37 0.47 -14.61
CA SER A 59 -0.45 0.23 -15.73
C SER A 59 -0.20 -1.27 -15.93
N ALA A 60 0.00 -2.01 -14.85
CA ALA A 60 0.22 -3.45 -14.87
C ALA A 60 -1.02 -4.21 -15.39
N MET A 61 -2.22 -3.86 -14.90
CA MET A 61 -3.46 -4.52 -15.34
C MET A 61 -3.75 -4.27 -16.82
N LYS A 62 -3.49 -3.05 -17.32
CA LYS A 62 -3.56 -2.78 -18.76
C LYS A 62 -2.60 -3.66 -19.56
N PHE A 63 -1.38 -3.86 -19.08
CA PHE A 63 -0.37 -4.68 -19.75
C PHE A 63 -0.76 -6.15 -19.78
N VAL A 64 -1.24 -6.71 -18.67
CA VAL A 64 -1.68 -8.12 -18.57
C VAL A 64 -3.13 -8.33 -19.08
N ARG A 65 -3.82 -7.26 -19.49
CA ARG A 65 -5.20 -7.29 -20.03
C ARG A 65 -6.22 -7.87 -19.04
N LYS A 66 -6.08 -7.53 -17.75
CA LYS A 66 -7.06 -7.85 -16.72
C LYS A 66 -7.79 -6.58 -16.27
N ASN A 67 -9.09 -6.70 -15.93
CA ASN A 67 -9.83 -5.58 -15.34
C ASN A 67 -9.56 -5.49 -13.84
N LEU A 68 -9.54 -4.28 -13.30
CA LEU A 68 -9.33 -4.05 -11.87
C LEU A 68 -10.42 -4.70 -11.00
N SER A 69 -11.67 -4.75 -11.46
CA SER A 69 -12.80 -5.38 -10.75
C SER A 69 -12.67 -6.90 -10.62
N ASP A 70 -11.97 -7.55 -11.56
CA ASP A 70 -11.95 -9.00 -11.68
C ASP A 70 -10.77 -9.65 -10.96
N ILE A 71 -9.80 -8.83 -10.51
CA ILE A 71 -8.59 -9.36 -9.88
C ILE A 71 -8.77 -9.64 -8.39
N LYS A 72 -8.13 -10.71 -7.92
CA LYS A 72 -7.86 -10.94 -6.51
C LYS A 72 -6.51 -10.30 -6.14
N CYS A 73 -6.55 -9.27 -5.30
CA CYS A 73 -5.36 -8.55 -4.84
C CYS A 73 -5.04 -8.90 -3.38
N VAL A 74 -3.84 -9.35 -3.11
CA VAL A 74 -3.34 -9.63 -1.76
C VAL A 74 -2.42 -8.49 -1.34
N ILE A 75 -2.69 -7.89 -0.18
CA ILE A 75 -1.85 -6.86 0.43
C ILE A 75 -1.28 -7.42 1.73
N ASN A 76 0.03 -7.51 1.84
CA ASN A 76 0.69 -7.99 3.05
C ASN A 76 1.40 -6.87 3.79
N GLY A 77 0.97 -6.64 5.03
CA GLY A 77 1.31 -5.52 5.89
C GLY A 77 0.11 -4.60 6.09
N ALA A 78 -0.63 -4.80 7.19
CA ALA A 78 -1.80 -4.00 7.54
C ALA A 78 -1.44 -2.81 8.46
N GLY A 79 -0.34 -2.15 8.15
CA GLY A 79 0.06 -0.87 8.74
C GLY A 79 -0.55 0.32 7.98
N SER A 80 -0.01 1.54 8.23
CA SER A 80 -0.49 2.77 7.60
C SER A 80 -0.47 2.71 6.07
N ALA A 81 0.64 2.28 5.48
CA ALA A 81 0.79 2.16 4.03
C ALA A 81 -0.19 1.13 3.44
N GLY A 82 -0.25 -0.09 4.01
CA GLY A 82 -1.11 -1.15 3.49
C GLY A 82 -2.60 -0.79 3.55
N ILE A 83 -3.06 -0.17 4.62
CA ILE A 83 -4.44 0.30 4.75
C ILE A 83 -4.74 1.42 3.75
N ALA A 84 -3.83 2.37 3.56
CA ALA A 84 -3.99 3.44 2.58
C ALA A 84 -4.03 2.88 1.15
N ILE A 85 -3.15 1.92 0.81
CA ILE A 85 -3.14 1.22 -0.47
C ILE A 85 -4.47 0.50 -0.70
N ALA A 86 -4.96 -0.25 0.28
CA ALA A 86 -6.24 -0.97 0.16
C ALA A 86 -7.39 -0.01 -0.16
N LYS A 87 -7.52 1.09 0.59
CA LYS A 87 -8.54 2.11 0.35
C LYS A 87 -8.42 2.74 -1.04
N GLN A 88 -7.20 3.05 -1.46
CA GLN A 88 -6.97 3.66 -2.77
C GLN A 88 -7.24 2.68 -3.92
N LEU A 89 -6.85 1.41 -3.79
CA LEU A 89 -7.15 0.38 -4.80
C LEU A 89 -8.66 0.13 -4.91
N MET A 90 -9.39 0.11 -3.79
CA MET A 90 -10.87 0.05 -3.82
C MET A 90 -11.47 1.26 -4.55
N SER A 91 -10.95 2.47 -4.32
CA SER A 91 -11.46 3.68 -4.98
C SER A 91 -11.27 3.71 -6.50
N ILE A 92 -10.31 2.95 -7.03
CA ILE A 92 -10.08 2.81 -8.47
C ILE A 92 -10.71 1.54 -9.06
N GLY A 93 -11.50 0.78 -8.26
CA GLY A 93 -12.32 -0.31 -8.73
C GLY A 93 -11.78 -1.73 -8.49
N VAL A 94 -10.82 -1.92 -7.57
CA VAL A 94 -10.44 -3.27 -7.13
C VAL A 94 -11.43 -3.73 -6.07
N GLU A 95 -12.21 -4.78 -6.37
CA GLU A 95 -13.29 -5.24 -5.51
C GLU A 95 -12.87 -6.35 -4.53
N ASN A 96 -11.97 -7.24 -4.95
CA ASN A 96 -11.53 -8.37 -4.12
C ASN A 96 -10.13 -8.12 -3.56
N ILE A 97 -10.07 -7.59 -2.35
CA ILE A 97 -8.83 -7.36 -1.61
C ILE A 97 -8.77 -8.26 -0.38
N ILE A 98 -7.66 -8.98 -0.23
CA ILE A 98 -7.34 -9.76 0.97
C ILE A 98 -6.12 -9.11 1.63
N MET A 99 -6.27 -8.68 2.87
CA MET A 99 -5.17 -8.16 3.67
C MET A 99 -4.59 -9.22 4.59
N CYS A 100 -3.27 -9.21 4.72
CA CYS A 100 -2.54 -10.07 5.66
C CYS A 100 -1.65 -9.23 6.58
N ASP A 101 -1.44 -9.73 7.78
CA ASP A 101 -0.46 -9.22 8.74
C ASP A 101 0.24 -10.41 9.43
N LYS A 102 1.04 -10.15 10.45
CA LYS A 102 1.76 -11.18 11.24
C LYS A 102 0.85 -12.30 11.79
N PHE A 103 -0.44 -12.07 11.88
CA PHE A 103 -1.44 -13.05 12.29
C PHE A 103 -2.01 -13.92 11.15
N GLY A 104 -1.58 -13.67 9.91
CA GLY A 104 -2.17 -14.25 8.70
C GLY A 104 -3.21 -13.35 8.04
N ILE A 105 -4.23 -13.95 7.42
CA ILE A 105 -5.31 -13.22 6.74
C ILE A 105 -6.17 -12.48 7.76
N ILE A 106 -6.37 -11.18 7.53
CA ILE A 106 -7.23 -10.34 8.37
C ILE A 106 -8.70 -10.62 8.05
N CYS A 107 -9.47 -10.89 9.11
CA CYS A 107 -10.92 -11.08 9.03
C CYS A 107 -11.62 -10.20 10.06
N GLU A 108 -12.84 -9.81 9.75
CA GLU A 108 -13.70 -9.12 10.72
C GLU A 108 -13.92 -9.97 11.98
N GLY A 109 -13.86 -9.33 13.15
CA GLY A 109 -14.07 -9.98 14.45
C GLY A 109 -12.85 -10.67 15.05
N MET A 110 -11.64 -10.51 14.49
CA MET A 110 -10.41 -10.99 15.12
C MET A 110 -10.02 -10.09 16.29
N ASP A 111 -9.68 -10.69 17.43
CA ASP A 111 -9.34 -9.97 18.68
C ASP A 111 -7.98 -9.26 18.63
N GLU A 112 -7.08 -9.71 17.75
CA GLU A 112 -5.71 -9.18 17.63
C GLU A 112 -5.62 -7.87 16.85
N LEU A 113 -6.71 -7.42 16.22
CA LEU A 113 -6.70 -6.25 15.34
C LEU A 113 -6.74 -4.94 16.15
N ASN A 114 -5.91 -3.99 15.75
CA ASN A 114 -6.08 -2.62 16.19
C ASN A 114 -7.29 -1.96 15.49
N SER A 115 -7.70 -0.77 15.95
CA SER A 115 -8.89 -0.09 15.45
C SER A 115 -8.88 0.15 13.93
N ALA A 116 -7.72 0.51 13.35
CA ALA A 116 -7.60 0.75 11.91
C ALA A 116 -7.68 -0.56 11.11
N GLN A 117 -7.10 -1.64 11.63
CA GLN A 117 -7.20 -2.98 11.04
C GLN A 117 -8.64 -3.51 11.14
N ALA A 118 -9.32 -3.31 12.27
CA ALA A 118 -10.71 -3.70 12.44
C ALA A 118 -11.65 -2.96 11.46
N GLU A 119 -11.38 -1.69 11.21
CA GLU A 119 -12.15 -0.92 10.21
C GLU A 119 -11.93 -1.44 8.78
N ILE A 120 -10.69 -1.69 8.37
CA ILE A 120 -10.43 -2.18 7.01
C ILE A 120 -10.91 -3.62 6.81
N ALA A 121 -10.92 -4.44 7.86
CA ALA A 121 -11.42 -5.82 7.83
C ALA A 121 -12.92 -5.91 7.46
N LYS A 122 -13.71 -4.87 7.75
CA LYS A 122 -15.15 -4.82 7.39
C LYS A 122 -15.40 -4.72 5.89
N VAL A 123 -14.42 -4.22 5.13
CA VAL A 123 -14.57 -3.93 3.70
C VAL A 123 -13.60 -4.73 2.81
N THR A 124 -12.76 -5.56 3.42
CA THR A 124 -11.85 -6.48 2.73
C THR A 124 -12.20 -7.93 3.08
N ASN A 125 -11.66 -8.90 2.31
CA ASN A 125 -11.88 -10.33 2.58
C ASN A 125 -13.37 -10.70 2.77
N GLN A 126 -14.22 -10.26 1.85
CA GLN A 126 -15.68 -10.46 1.94
C GLN A 126 -16.10 -11.94 2.01
N GLU A 127 -15.26 -12.86 1.52
CA GLU A 127 -15.48 -14.30 1.61
C GLU A 127 -15.09 -14.89 2.97
N HIS A 128 -14.59 -14.08 3.90
CA HIS A 128 -14.13 -14.49 5.23
C HIS A 128 -13.11 -15.64 5.20
N ILE A 129 -12.22 -15.64 4.21
CA ILE A 129 -11.14 -16.63 4.08
C ILE A 129 -10.21 -16.50 5.28
N LYS A 130 -9.85 -17.63 5.87
CA LYS A 130 -8.88 -17.72 6.97
C LYS A 130 -7.64 -18.48 6.53
N GLY A 131 -6.49 -18.16 7.12
CA GLY A 131 -5.25 -18.86 6.82
C GLY A 131 -4.03 -17.94 6.86
N THR A 132 -2.99 -18.41 6.23
CA THR A 132 -1.68 -17.77 6.14
C THR A 132 -1.59 -16.88 4.91
N LEU A 133 -0.46 -16.16 4.76
CA LEU A 133 -0.15 -15.44 3.53
C LEU A 133 -0.13 -16.39 2.30
N ALA A 134 0.40 -17.61 2.45
CA ALA A 134 0.43 -18.58 1.37
C ALA A 134 -0.99 -18.97 0.89
N ASP A 135 -1.93 -19.09 1.82
CA ASP A 135 -3.34 -19.36 1.49
C ASP A 135 -3.99 -18.17 0.77
N ALA A 136 -3.68 -16.94 1.19
CA ALA A 136 -4.15 -15.74 0.51
C ALA A 136 -3.64 -15.65 -0.94
N MET A 137 -2.36 -15.93 -1.14
CA MET A 137 -1.70 -15.81 -2.46
C MET A 137 -2.15 -16.86 -3.47
N ARG A 138 -2.71 -17.98 -3.03
CA ARG A 138 -3.22 -19.02 -3.94
C ARG A 138 -4.33 -18.46 -4.81
N GLY A 139 -4.12 -18.48 -6.13
CA GLY A 139 -5.05 -17.92 -7.10
C GLY A 139 -5.20 -16.40 -7.05
N ALA A 140 -4.23 -15.68 -6.49
CA ALA A 140 -4.19 -14.22 -6.55
C ALA A 140 -3.64 -13.74 -7.89
N ASP A 141 -4.15 -12.60 -8.38
CA ASP A 141 -3.69 -11.95 -9.60
C ASP A 141 -2.60 -10.91 -9.30
N ALA A 142 -2.70 -10.27 -8.14
CA ALA A 142 -1.78 -9.24 -7.71
C ALA A 142 -1.36 -9.45 -6.24
N PHE A 143 -0.09 -9.16 -5.95
CA PHE A 143 0.48 -9.09 -4.63
C PHE A 143 1.14 -7.73 -4.39
N VAL A 144 0.84 -7.11 -3.27
CA VAL A 144 1.50 -5.88 -2.80
C VAL A 144 2.06 -6.14 -1.41
N GLY A 145 3.38 -6.07 -1.28
CA GLY A 145 4.07 -6.24 -0.01
C GLY A 145 4.54 -4.89 0.55
N VAL A 146 4.17 -4.59 1.78
CA VAL A 146 4.62 -3.42 2.56
C VAL A 146 4.89 -3.84 4.01
N SER A 147 5.64 -4.91 4.18
CA SER A 147 5.75 -5.61 5.46
C SER A 147 7.21 -5.92 5.84
N ALA A 148 7.66 -7.15 5.71
CA ALA A 148 8.96 -7.61 6.16
C ALA A 148 9.74 -8.31 5.04
N PRO A 149 11.07 -8.28 5.09
CA PRO A 149 11.91 -8.87 4.06
C PRO A 149 11.79 -10.41 4.01
N ASN A 150 11.90 -10.97 2.79
CA ASN A 150 12.05 -12.41 2.53
C ASN A 150 10.93 -13.32 3.07
N ILE A 151 9.71 -12.81 3.21
CA ILE A 151 8.56 -13.59 3.71
C ILE A 151 7.76 -14.27 2.60
N VAL A 152 7.99 -13.91 1.34
CA VAL A 152 7.34 -14.52 0.18
C VAL A 152 8.28 -15.53 -0.47
N SER A 153 7.81 -16.77 -0.60
CA SER A 153 8.54 -17.84 -1.26
C SER A 153 8.23 -17.89 -2.76
N GLU A 154 9.11 -18.55 -3.52
CA GLU A 154 8.87 -18.83 -4.94
C GLU A 154 7.61 -19.68 -5.16
N ASP A 155 7.30 -20.60 -4.23
CA ASP A 155 6.12 -21.45 -4.33
C ASP A 155 4.81 -20.64 -4.09
N MET A 156 4.84 -19.61 -3.27
CA MET A 156 3.72 -18.66 -3.17
C MET A 156 3.48 -17.96 -4.51
N ILE A 157 4.53 -17.51 -5.19
CA ILE A 157 4.40 -16.89 -6.51
C ILE A 157 3.86 -17.89 -7.54
N LYS A 158 4.37 -19.12 -7.56
CA LYS A 158 3.88 -20.20 -8.47
C LYS A 158 2.40 -20.55 -8.24
N SER A 159 1.88 -20.31 -7.02
CA SER A 159 0.49 -20.58 -6.67
C SER A 159 -0.49 -19.48 -7.13
N MET A 160 0.02 -18.33 -7.58
CA MET A 160 -0.77 -17.24 -8.12
C MET A 160 -1.36 -17.59 -9.51
N ASN A 161 -2.32 -16.80 -9.94
CA ASN A 161 -2.89 -16.92 -11.28
C ASN A 161 -1.85 -16.60 -12.37
N ALA A 162 -2.16 -17.05 -13.59
CA ALA A 162 -1.36 -16.66 -14.77
C ALA A 162 -1.26 -15.13 -14.89
N ASP A 163 -0.13 -14.66 -15.42
CA ASP A 163 0.18 -13.25 -15.56
C ASP A 163 0.17 -12.47 -14.23
N ALA A 164 0.63 -13.11 -13.16
CA ALA A 164 0.72 -12.51 -11.83
C ALA A 164 1.53 -11.22 -11.80
N VAL A 165 1.02 -10.23 -11.06
CA VAL A 165 1.67 -8.94 -10.80
C VAL A 165 2.15 -8.91 -9.34
N VAL A 166 3.44 -8.64 -9.12
CA VAL A 166 4.08 -8.75 -7.81
C VAL A 166 4.84 -7.47 -7.48
N PHE A 167 4.38 -6.76 -6.47
CA PHE A 167 4.98 -5.52 -5.97
C PHE A 167 5.54 -5.71 -4.55
N PRO A 168 6.74 -6.31 -4.40
CA PRO A 168 7.40 -6.48 -3.11
C PRO A 168 8.14 -5.19 -2.76
N MET A 169 7.56 -4.38 -1.87
CA MET A 169 8.00 -3.01 -1.63
C MET A 169 8.68 -2.80 -0.28
N ALA A 170 8.85 -3.84 0.55
CA ALA A 170 9.59 -3.71 1.79
C ALA A 170 11.01 -3.19 1.54
N ASN A 171 11.46 -2.27 2.38
CA ASN A 171 12.72 -1.57 2.22
C ASN A 171 13.61 -1.75 3.48
N PRO A 172 14.93 -1.99 3.37
CA PRO A 172 15.74 -2.03 2.14
C PRO A 172 15.68 -3.36 1.37
N THR A 173 15.20 -4.42 1.98
CA THR A 173 15.09 -5.75 1.35
C THR A 173 13.61 -6.08 1.14
N PRO A 174 13.19 -6.39 -0.10
CA PRO A 174 11.81 -6.70 -0.42
C PRO A 174 11.36 -8.05 0.15
N GLU A 175 10.05 -8.31 0.16
CA GLU A 175 9.43 -9.57 0.59
C GLU A 175 9.91 -10.77 -0.23
N ILE A 176 10.25 -10.55 -1.50
CA ILE A 176 10.95 -11.48 -2.40
C ILE A 176 11.80 -10.65 -3.36
N MET A 177 12.99 -11.13 -3.66
CA MET A 177 13.86 -10.46 -4.64
C MET A 177 13.23 -10.52 -6.04
N PRO A 178 13.27 -9.42 -6.82
CA PRO A 178 12.63 -9.34 -8.14
C PRO A 178 13.02 -10.47 -9.09
N ASP A 179 14.28 -10.86 -9.11
CA ASP A 179 14.78 -11.94 -9.97
C ASP A 179 14.16 -13.30 -9.60
N LYS A 180 14.00 -13.57 -8.30
CA LYS A 180 13.34 -14.79 -7.81
C LYS A 180 11.84 -14.79 -8.14
N ALA A 181 11.16 -13.65 -7.97
CA ALA A 181 9.75 -13.52 -8.32
C ALA A 181 9.51 -13.75 -9.83
N LYS A 182 10.37 -13.19 -10.68
CA LYS A 182 10.33 -13.45 -12.13
C LYS A 182 10.63 -14.91 -12.48
N ALA A 183 11.65 -15.51 -11.89
CA ALA A 183 11.98 -16.91 -12.10
C ALA A 183 10.85 -17.86 -11.67
N ALA A 184 10.10 -17.48 -10.63
CA ALA A 184 8.93 -18.21 -10.15
C ALA A 184 7.66 -18.02 -11.01
N GLY A 185 7.69 -17.15 -12.03
CA GLY A 185 6.59 -16.99 -12.99
C GLY A 185 5.80 -15.68 -12.90
N ALA A 186 6.22 -14.73 -12.04
CA ALA A 186 5.60 -13.41 -12.01
C ALA A 186 5.78 -12.69 -13.37
N ARG A 187 4.69 -12.21 -13.95
CA ARG A 187 4.69 -11.53 -15.26
C ARG A 187 5.24 -10.12 -15.14
N ILE A 188 4.84 -9.40 -14.09
CA ILE A 188 5.30 -8.06 -13.78
C ILE A 188 5.82 -8.06 -12.35
N VAL A 189 7.00 -7.49 -12.17
CA VAL A 189 7.58 -7.24 -10.85
C VAL A 189 7.99 -5.77 -10.80
N GLY A 190 7.53 -5.06 -9.75
CA GLY A 190 7.95 -3.71 -9.42
C GLY A 190 8.33 -3.64 -7.95
N THR A 191 9.30 -2.80 -7.59
CA THR A 191 9.81 -2.70 -6.22
C THR A 191 10.10 -1.24 -5.85
N GLY A 192 10.17 -0.92 -4.56
CA GLY A 192 10.56 0.40 -4.07
C GLY A 192 12.01 0.80 -4.40
N ARG A 193 12.84 -0.16 -4.82
CA ARG A 193 14.26 0.03 -5.09
C ARG A 193 14.51 0.69 -6.45
N SER A 194 15.44 1.64 -6.49
CA SER A 194 15.84 2.36 -7.73
C SER A 194 16.83 1.58 -8.59
N ASP A 195 17.46 0.53 -8.07
CA ASP A 195 18.42 -0.33 -8.77
C ASP A 195 17.76 -1.48 -9.54
N TYR A 196 16.42 -1.58 -9.50
CA TYR A 196 15.64 -2.52 -10.29
C TYR A 196 14.68 -1.80 -11.25
N PRO A 197 14.30 -2.43 -12.37
CA PRO A 197 13.25 -1.91 -13.25
C PRO A 197 11.89 -1.79 -12.53
N ASN A 198 11.04 -0.89 -13.04
CA ASN A 198 9.70 -0.65 -12.50
C ASN A 198 9.73 -0.20 -11.04
N GLN A 199 10.45 0.87 -10.76
CA GLN A 199 10.46 1.47 -9.43
C GLN A 199 9.06 1.96 -9.04
N ILE A 200 8.61 1.53 -7.85
CA ILE A 200 7.36 1.96 -7.21
C ILE A 200 7.76 2.59 -5.87
N ASN A 201 7.99 3.88 -5.87
CA ASN A 201 8.40 4.62 -4.69
C ASN A 201 7.60 5.92 -4.61
N ASN A 202 7.15 6.28 -3.41
CA ASN A 202 6.38 7.50 -3.12
C ASN A 202 7.05 8.77 -3.63
N VAL A 203 8.38 8.83 -3.66
CA VAL A 203 9.14 9.96 -4.22
C VAL A 203 8.73 10.31 -5.66
N LEU A 204 8.19 9.38 -6.42
CA LEU A 204 7.73 9.62 -7.79
C LEU A 204 6.42 10.43 -7.84
N ALA A 205 5.57 10.31 -6.83
CA ALA A 205 4.28 11.00 -6.75
C ALA A 205 4.37 12.36 -6.05
N PHE A 206 5.15 12.45 -5.01
CA PHE A 206 5.29 13.57 -4.09
C PHE A 206 5.46 14.95 -4.78
N PRO A 207 6.40 15.17 -5.72
CA PRO A 207 6.57 16.50 -6.32
C PRO A 207 5.33 16.97 -7.10
N GLY A 208 4.69 16.07 -7.83
CA GLY A 208 3.47 16.38 -8.59
C GLY A 208 2.28 16.71 -7.70
N ILE A 209 2.15 16.03 -6.55
CA ILE A 209 1.07 16.26 -5.59
C ILE A 209 1.19 17.67 -4.99
N PHE A 210 2.37 18.04 -4.50
CA PHE A 210 2.57 19.38 -3.94
C PHE A 210 2.44 20.48 -4.99
N ARG A 211 2.91 20.26 -6.21
CA ARG A 211 2.69 21.20 -7.31
C ARG A 211 1.20 21.39 -7.54
N GLY A 212 0.43 20.33 -7.68
CA GLY A 212 -1.02 20.40 -7.88
C GLY A 212 -1.75 21.04 -6.70
N ALA A 213 -1.35 20.75 -5.48
CA ALA A 213 -1.95 21.35 -4.28
C ALA A 213 -1.70 22.87 -4.20
N LEU A 214 -0.52 23.32 -4.61
CA LEU A 214 -0.19 24.76 -4.65
C LEU A 214 -0.91 25.48 -5.80
N ASP A 215 -1.14 24.80 -6.94
CA ASP A 215 -1.87 25.39 -8.08
C ASP A 215 -3.39 25.46 -7.85
N ALA A 216 -3.92 24.62 -6.97
CA ALA A 216 -5.36 24.55 -6.66
C ALA A 216 -5.84 25.57 -5.62
N ARG A 217 -4.97 26.41 -5.10
CA ARG A 217 -5.28 27.44 -4.09
C ARG A 217 -5.89 28.69 -4.68
#